data_cfdad4a307d1f4c89017b6ac36a8d0de
#
_entry.id   cfdad4a307d1f4c89017b6ac36a8d0de
#
_cell.length_a   1.000
_cell.length_b   1.000
_cell.length_c   1.000
_cell.angle_alpha   90.00
_cell.angle_beta   90.00
_cell.angle_gamma   90.00
#
_symmetry.space_group_name_H-M   'P 1'
#
loop_
_entity.id
_entity.type
_entity.pdbx_description
1 polymer ?
#
loop_
_entity_poly.entity_id
_entity_poly.type
_entity_poly.pdbx_seq_one_letter_code
_entity_poly.pdbx_strand_id
1 'polypeptide(L)'
;MDGSLVEFFRTAPIPPEVFSPSLGLIILLPLLGAFVCGVFGKWLGRANVHLVACSAIAGAFVLSLLAFWATSDAAGGRVVSMANPFGIERDTIRYAIAYDYGTWFAAGDFRVNFGLLVDHLSGILLLIITGVGFLIHLYSTSYME
;
A
#
# COMPACT_ATOMS: atom_id res chain seq x y z
N MET A 1 -2.22 -23.17 -20.95
CA MET A 1 -2.16 -21.90 -20.16
C MET A 1 -1.13 -21.05 -20.87
N ASP A 2 -1.62 -20.03 -21.56
CA ASP A 2 -0.80 -19.26 -22.52
C ASP A 2 0.30 -18.49 -21.81
N GLY A 3 1.53 -18.68 -22.30
CA GLY A 3 2.71 -18.01 -21.79
C GLY A 3 2.66 -16.47 -21.85
N SER A 4 1.69 -15.91 -22.59
CA SER A 4 1.44 -14.48 -22.70
C SER A 4 1.04 -13.78 -21.39
N LEU A 5 0.26 -14.46 -20.53
CA LEU A 5 -0.10 -13.93 -19.22
C LEU A 5 1.09 -13.92 -18.27
N VAL A 6 1.91 -14.98 -18.31
CA VAL A 6 3.14 -15.07 -17.50
C VAL A 6 4.13 -14.02 -17.94
N GLU A 7 4.23 -13.77 -19.25
CA GLU A 7 5.11 -12.76 -19.81
C GLU A 7 4.60 -11.34 -19.53
N PHE A 8 3.30 -11.10 -19.58
CA PHE A 8 2.67 -9.84 -19.17
C PHE A 8 2.96 -9.54 -17.70
N PHE A 9 2.82 -10.54 -16.80
CA PHE A 9 3.14 -10.37 -15.38
C PHE A 9 4.65 -10.23 -15.13
N ARG A 10 5.50 -10.78 -15.99
CA ARG A 10 6.96 -10.67 -15.91
C ARG A 10 7.51 -9.32 -16.44
N THR A 11 6.82 -8.72 -17.37
CA THR A 11 7.19 -7.43 -17.99
C THR A 11 6.39 -6.25 -17.48
N ALA A 12 5.54 -6.47 -16.49
CA ALA A 12 4.74 -5.41 -15.98
C ALA A 12 5.57 -4.34 -15.26
N PRO A 13 5.31 -3.17 -15.63
CA PRO A 13 6.30 -2.12 -15.84
C PRO A 13 6.15 -0.99 -14.83
N ILE A 14 5.81 -1.29 -13.59
CA ILE A 14 5.91 -0.24 -12.57
C ILE A 14 7.25 -0.47 -11.88
N PRO A 15 8.30 0.29 -12.25
CA PRO A 15 9.54 0.20 -11.54
C PRO A 15 9.29 0.51 -10.07
N PRO A 16 9.89 -0.24 -9.14
CA PRO A 16 9.70 -0.04 -7.70
C PRO A 16 10.00 1.39 -7.25
N GLU A 17 10.80 2.11 -8.00
CA GLU A 17 11.09 3.53 -7.81
C GLU A 17 9.87 4.43 -7.96
N VAL A 18 8.97 4.12 -8.89
CA VAL A 18 7.74 4.86 -9.11
C VAL A 18 6.67 4.47 -8.09
N PHE A 19 6.72 3.21 -7.61
CA PHE A 19 5.74 2.70 -6.67
C PHE A 19 6.07 3.06 -5.22
N SER A 20 7.35 3.26 -4.88
CA SER A 20 7.79 3.52 -3.50
C SER A 20 7.07 4.70 -2.81
N PRO A 21 6.84 5.87 -3.46
CA PRO A 21 6.06 6.94 -2.83
C PRO A 21 4.58 6.60 -2.62
N SER A 22 4.05 5.62 -3.38
CA SER A 22 2.65 5.20 -3.29
C SER A 22 2.34 4.34 -2.07
N LEU A 23 3.37 3.84 -1.34
CA LEU A 23 3.17 3.04 -0.13
C LEU A 23 2.32 3.78 0.92
N GLY A 24 2.52 5.08 1.07
CA GLY A 24 1.71 5.90 1.98
C GLY A 24 0.24 5.97 1.60
N LEU A 25 -0.09 5.84 0.32
CA LEU A 25 -1.48 5.85 -0.15
C LEU A 25 -2.27 4.63 0.34
N ILE A 26 -1.61 3.50 0.58
CA ILE A 26 -2.27 2.30 1.12
C ILE A 26 -2.90 2.60 2.49
N ILE A 27 -2.21 3.41 3.30
CA ILE A 27 -2.69 3.84 4.62
C ILE A 27 -3.61 5.05 4.48
N LEU A 28 -3.27 5.97 3.59
CA LEU A 28 -3.95 7.25 3.45
C LEU A 28 -5.34 7.11 2.81
N LEU A 29 -5.54 6.18 1.87
CA LEU A 29 -6.83 5.98 1.19
C LEU A 29 -7.96 5.62 2.17
N PRO A 30 -7.83 4.58 3.01
CA PRO A 30 -8.86 4.27 3.99
C PRO A 30 -9.08 5.40 5.00
N LEU A 31 -8.01 6.09 5.39
CA LEU A 31 -8.09 7.22 6.30
C LEU A 31 -8.89 8.38 5.69
N LEU A 32 -8.61 8.72 4.43
CA LEU A 32 -9.38 9.74 3.71
C LEU A 32 -10.83 9.31 3.49
N GLY A 33 -11.06 8.05 3.16
CA GLY A 33 -12.41 7.49 3.05
C GLY A 33 -13.19 7.64 4.35
N ALA A 34 -12.57 7.27 5.48
CA ALA A 34 -13.17 7.42 6.81
C ALA A 34 -13.42 8.89 7.16
N PHE A 35 -12.49 9.78 6.86
CA PHE A 35 -12.62 11.22 7.08
C PHE A 35 -13.78 11.81 6.27
N VAL A 36 -13.86 11.51 4.98
CA VAL A 36 -14.93 11.98 4.10
C VAL A 36 -16.29 11.46 4.58
N CYS A 37 -16.39 10.18 4.91
CA CYS A 37 -17.62 9.59 5.43
C CYS A 37 -18.02 10.19 6.81
N GLY A 38 -17.05 10.46 7.67
CA GLY A 38 -17.30 11.02 9.00
C GLY A 38 -17.77 12.48 8.96
N VAL A 39 -17.11 13.30 8.14
CA VAL A 39 -17.40 14.75 8.08
C VAL A 39 -18.59 15.05 7.16
N PHE A 40 -18.61 14.44 5.99
CA PHE A 40 -19.60 14.74 4.93
C PHE A 40 -20.69 13.68 4.80
N GLY A 41 -20.66 12.60 5.59
CA GLY A 41 -21.63 11.50 5.48
C GLY A 41 -23.08 11.93 5.58
N LYS A 42 -23.36 12.95 6.42
CA LYS A 42 -24.71 13.52 6.55
C LYS A 42 -25.24 14.15 5.26
N TRP A 43 -24.35 14.70 4.44
CA TRP A 43 -24.69 15.38 3.19
C TRP A 43 -24.62 14.46 1.96
N LEU A 44 -23.75 13.45 2.03
CA LEU A 44 -23.56 12.51 0.91
C LEU A 44 -24.76 11.56 0.72
N GLY A 45 -25.51 11.26 1.78
CA GLY A 45 -26.53 10.23 1.76
C GLY A 45 -25.96 8.81 1.84
N ARG A 46 -26.80 7.84 2.19
CA ARG A 46 -26.36 6.45 2.47
C ARG A 46 -25.63 5.80 1.31
N ALA A 47 -26.16 5.85 0.11
CA ALA A 47 -25.57 5.21 -1.07
C ALA A 47 -24.14 5.72 -1.38
N ASN A 48 -23.93 7.04 -1.32
CA ASN A 48 -22.63 7.62 -1.62
C ASN A 48 -21.60 7.34 -0.51
N VAL A 49 -22.02 7.30 0.75
CA VAL A 49 -21.13 6.91 1.87
C VAL A 49 -20.63 5.49 1.68
N HIS A 50 -21.51 4.54 1.33
CA HIS A 50 -21.10 3.17 1.05
C HIS A 50 -20.13 3.10 -0.13
N LEU A 51 -20.40 3.83 -1.20
CA LEU A 51 -19.54 3.87 -2.37
C LEU A 51 -18.16 4.43 -2.05
N VAL A 52 -18.07 5.54 -1.32
CA VAL A 52 -16.79 6.14 -0.90
C VAL A 52 -16.01 5.19 0.01
N ALA A 53 -16.65 4.61 1.02
CA ALA A 53 -16.00 3.70 1.94
C ALA A 53 -15.46 2.45 1.23
N CYS A 54 -16.29 1.79 0.41
CA CYS A 54 -15.88 0.59 -0.33
C CYS A 54 -14.80 0.90 -1.36
N SER A 55 -14.90 2.02 -2.09
CA SER A 55 -13.90 2.39 -3.10
C SER A 55 -12.54 2.73 -2.49
N ALA A 56 -12.52 3.39 -1.33
CA ALA A 56 -11.29 3.72 -0.62
C ALA A 56 -10.52 2.46 -0.19
N ILE A 57 -11.22 1.47 0.36
CA ILE A 57 -10.61 0.21 0.78
C ILE A 57 -10.26 -0.67 -0.42
N ALA A 58 -11.11 -0.71 -1.46
CA ALA A 58 -10.78 -1.39 -2.71
C ALA A 58 -9.52 -0.82 -3.35
N GLY A 59 -9.35 0.50 -3.36
CA GLY A 59 -8.15 1.17 -3.83
C GLY A 59 -6.91 0.78 -3.01
N ALA A 60 -7.02 0.75 -1.69
CA ALA A 60 -5.94 0.29 -0.82
C ALA A 60 -5.58 -1.18 -1.07
N PHE A 61 -6.57 -2.04 -1.32
CA PHE A 61 -6.35 -3.45 -1.66
C PHE A 61 -5.60 -3.60 -2.99
N VAL A 62 -5.98 -2.87 -4.03
CA VAL A 62 -5.29 -2.88 -5.33
C VAL A 62 -3.83 -2.41 -5.16
N LEU A 63 -3.59 -1.34 -4.40
CA LEU A 63 -2.23 -0.88 -4.12
C LEU A 63 -1.42 -1.91 -3.32
N SER A 64 -2.04 -2.62 -2.38
CA SER A 64 -1.40 -3.71 -1.62
C SER A 64 -1.03 -4.89 -2.53
N LEU A 65 -1.87 -5.21 -3.52
CA LEU A 65 -1.59 -6.22 -4.55
C LEU A 65 -0.36 -5.82 -5.38
N LEU A 66 -0.29 -4.57 -5.81
CA LEU A 66 0.85 -4.04 -6.57
C LEU A 66 2.12 -4.02 -5.71
N ALA A 67 2.02 -3.66 -4.42
CA ALA A 67 3.14 -3.69 -3.49
C ALA A 67 3.67 -5.11 -3.30
N PHE A 68 2.78 -6.06 -3.03
CA PHE A 68 3.15 -7.47 -2.89
C PHE A 68 3.82 -8.00 -4.16
N TRP A 69 3.27 -7.68 -5.31
CA TRP A 69 3.85 -8.09 -6.58
C TRP A 69 5.22 -7.47 -6.84
N ALA A 70 5.40 -6.19 -6.52
CA ALA A 70 6.68 -5.52 -6.64
C ALA A 70 7.77 -6.10 -5.70
N THR A 71 7.37 -6.70 -4.56
CA THR A 71 8.29 -7.40 -3.65
C THR A 71 8.49 -8.88 -4.00
N SER A 72 7.76 -9.42 -4.97
CA SER A 72 7.88 -10.83 -5.36
C SER A 72 9.07 -11.05 -6.31
N ASP A 73 9.57 -12.29 -6.36
CA ASP A 73 10.66 -12.71 -7.26
C ASP A 73 10.35 -12.48 -8.75
N ALA A 74 9.05 -12.45 -9.11
CA ALA A 74 8.60 -12.20 -10.48
C ALA A 74 8.99 -10.80 -11.00
N ALA A 75 9.12 -9.82 -10.12
CA ALA A 75 9.54 -8.46 -10.45
C ALA A 75 11.07 -8.28 -10.50
N GLY A 76 11.83 -9.37 -10.38
CA GLY A 76 13.29 -9.36 -10.47
C GLY A 76 14.01 -8.87 -9.23
N GLY A 77 13.35 -8.89 -8.08
CA GLY A 77 13.96 -8.84 -6.72
C GLY A 77 15.07 -7.79 -6.51
N ARG A 78 14.94 -6.60 -7.06
CA ARG A 78 15.88 -5.53 -6.76
C ARG A 78 15.43 -4.76 -5.54
N VAL A 79 16.27 -4.76 -4.52
CA VAL A 79 16.14 -3.78 -3.42
C VAL A 79 16.33 -2.40 -4.05
N VAL A 80 15.26 -1.66 -4.18
CA VAL A 80 15.35 -0.23 -4.39
C VAL A 80 15.38 0.42 -3.01
N SER A 81 16.55 0.36 -2.40
CA SER A 81 16.87 1.23 -1.27
C SER A 81 17.06 2.63 -1.81
N MET A 82 16.00 3.40 -1.91
CA MET A 82 16.14 4.84 -2.01
C MET A 82 16.38 5.39 -0.62
N ALA A 83 17.61 5.79 -0.35
CA ALA A 83 18.13 6.26 0.92
C ALA A 83 18.06 5.18 2.04
N ASN A 84 19.20 4.65 2.39
CA ASN A 84 19.40 3.80 3.55
C ASN A 84 19.48 4.68 4.80
N PRO A 85 18.36 4.95 5.52
CA PRO A 85 18.38 5.87 6.67
C PRO A 85 19.16 5.28 7.85
N PHE A 86 19.46 3.97 7.80
CA PHE A 86 20.09 3.25 8.92
C PHE A 86 21.54 2.86 8.69
N GLY A 87 22.14 3.20 7.52
CA GLY A 87 23.54 2.88 7.22
C GLY A 87 23.88 1.38 7.29
N ILE A 88 22.88 0.51 7.28
CA ILE A 88 23.07 -0.93 7.38
C ILE A 88 23.30 -1.46 5.96
N GLU A 89 24.54 -1.54 5.58
CA GLU A 89 24.99 -2.23 4.39
C GLU A 89 24.79 -3.74 4.61
N ARG A 90 23.60 -4.25 4.29
CA ARG A 90 23.33 -5.68 4.27
C ARG A 90 22.91 -6.12 2.90
N ASP A 91 23.75 -6.91 2.25
CA ASP A 91 23.51 -7.64 1.02
C ASP A 91 22.31 -8.62 1.07
N THR A 92 21.59 -8.67 2.17
CA THR A 92 20.62 -9.73 2.49
C THR A 92 19.15 -9.32 2.43
N ILE A 93 18.81 -8.04 2.24
CA ILE A 93 17.40 -7.64 2.09
C ILE A 93 17.08 -7.50 0.59
N ARG A 94 16.88 -8.63 -0.07
CA ARG A 94 16.65 -8.68 -1.52
C ARG A 94 15.21 -8.39 -1.96
N TYR A 95 14.26 -8.26 -1.02
CA TYR A 95 12.83 -8.26 -1.32
C TYR A 95 12.01 -7.27 -0.47
N ALA A 96 12.56 -6.08 -0.23
CA ALA A 96 11.86 -5.05 0.51
C ALA A 96 11.86 -3.72 -0.26
N ILE A 97 10.74 -3.02 -0.25
CA ILE A 97 10.61 -1.66 -0.77
C ILE A 97 10.60 -0.73 0.44
N ALA A 98 11.55 0.19 0.51
CA ALA A 98 11.62 1.19 1.55
C ALA A 98 11.48 2.59 0.94
N TYR A 99 10.70 3.44 1.58
CA TYR A 99 10.57 4.84 1.20
C TYR A 99 10.62 5.74 2.44
N ASP A 100 11.49 6.75 2.40
CA ASP A 100 11.64 7.74 3.45
C ASP A 100 10.88 9.02 3.06
N TYR A 101 9.87 9.38 3.84
CA TYR A 101 9.07 10.59 3.63
C TYR A 101 9.71 11.85 4.21
N GLY A 102 10.88 11.70 4.85
CA GLY A 102 11.64 12.79 5.44
C GLY A 102 11.63 12.83 6.96
N THR A 103 12.22 13.86 7.52
CA THR A 103 12.39 14.01 8.96
C THR A 103 11.07 14.39 9.63
N TRP A 104 10.57 13.51 10.49
CA TRP A 104 9.38 13.77 11.30
C TRP A 104 9.67 14.64 12.51
N PHE A 105 10.79 14.38 13.17
CA PHE A 105 11.19 15.12 14.37
C PHE A 105 12.71 15.30 14.41
N ALA A 106 13.16 16.51 14.73
CA ALA A 106 14.57 16.82 14.92
C ALA A 106 14.76 17.68 16.18
N ALA A 107 15.69 17.26 17.05
CA ALA A 107 16.08 17.99 18.26
C ALA A 107 17.60 17.96 18.39
N GLY A 108 18.27 19.06 18.06
CA GLY A 108 19.73 19.11 18.00
C GLY A 108 20.29 18.12 16.97
N ASP A 109 21.18 17.25 17.39
CA ASP A 109 21.77 16.21 16.53
C ASP A 109 20.88 14.95 16.37
N PHE A 110 19.80 14.86 17.17
CA PHE A 110 18.86 13.73 17.09
C PHE A 110 17.83 13.99 16.01
N ARG A 111 17.74 13.08 15.02
CA ARG A 111 16.78 13.11 13.91
C ARG A 111 16.03 11.81 13.82
N VAL A 112 14.71 11.90 13.73
CA VAL A 112 13.83 10.74 13.49
C VAL A 112 13.17 10.93 12.13
N ASN A 113 13.43 10.01 11.21
CA ASN A 113 12.83 10.00 9.89
C ASN A 113 11.56 9.14 9.89
N PHE A 114 10.57 9.57 9.12
CA PHE A 114 9.36 8.79 8.87
C PHE A 114 9.54 8.00 7.58
N GLY A 115 9.73 6.68 7.72
CA GLY A 115 9.90 5.78 6.58
C GLY A 115 8.92 4.61 6.64
N LEU A 116 8.48 4.15 5.49
CA LEU A 116 7.70 2.92 5.33
C LEU A 116 8.57 1.87 4.65
N LEU A 117 8.48 0.64 5.17
CA LEU A 117 9.16 -0.52 4.62
C LEU A 117 8.14 -1.64 4.43
N VAL A 118 8.10 -2.18 3.22
CA VAL A 118 7.29 -3.35 2.88
C VAL A 118 8.22 -4.44 2.40
N ASP A 119 8.32 -5.51 3.17
CA ASP A 119 8.95 -6.76 2.79
C ASP A 119 7.90 -7.78 2.31
N HIS A 120 8.33 -8.95 1.94
CA HIS A 120 7.43 -9.99 1.45
C HIS A 120 6.39 -10.41 2.50
N LEU A 121 6.79 -10.48 3.78
CA LEU A 121 5.91 -10.83 4.88
C LEU A 121 4.86 -9.74 5.13
N SER A 122 5.30 -8.48 5.21
CA SER A 122 4.37 -7.34 5.37
C SER A 122 3.47 -7.18 4.16
N GLY A 123 3.94 -7.51 2.95
CA GLY A 123 3.12 -7.51 1.75
C GLY A 123 1.97 -8.51 1.83
N ILE A 124 2.20 -9.73 2.32
CA ILE A 124 1.15 -10.73 2.55
C ILE A 124 0.15 -10.21 3.60
N LEU A 125 0.64 -9.66 4.71
CA LEU A 125 -0.22 -9.11 5.76
C LEU A 125 -1.08 -7.95 5.25
N LEU A 126 -0.51 -7.05 4.44
CA LEU A 126 -1.25 -5.97 3.79
C LEU A 126 -2.38 -6.50 2.90
N LEU A 127 -2.12 -7.54 2.11
CA LEU A 127 -3.14 -8.19 1.29
C LEU A 127 -4.28 -8.77 2.12
N ILE A 128 -3.96 -9.48 3.20
CA ILE A 128 -4.96 -10.05 4.08
C ILE A 128 -5.81 -8.95 4.73
N ILE A 129 -5.17 -7.94 5.30
CA ILE A 129 -5.87 -6.87 6.02
C ILE A 129 -6.75 -6.06 5.07
N THR A 130 -6.22 -5.63 3.93
CA THR A 130 -6.99 -4.82 2.98
C THR A 130 -8.04 -5.63 2.24
N GLY A 131 -7.75 -6.89 1.90
CA GLY A 131 -8.69 -7.79 1.22
C GLY A 131 -9.86 -8.19 2.12
N VAL A 132 -9.59 -8.65 3.34
CA VAL A 132 -10.64 -8.97 4.31
C VAL A 132 -11.43 -7.70 4.69
N GLY A 133 -10.74 -6.58 4.88
CA GLY A 133 -11.37 -5.29 5.13
C GLY A 133 -12.34 -4.90 4.01
N PHE A 134 -11.95 -5.06 2.76
CA PHE A 134 -12.81 -4.81 1.60
C PHE A 134 -14.05 -5.71 1.61
N LEU A 135 -13.88 -7.02 1.85
CA LEU A 135 -15.00 -7.97 1.90
C LEU A 135 -15.98 -7.64 3.02
N ILE A 136 -15.49 -7.25 4.20
CA ILE A 136 -16.33 -6.84 5.34
C ILE A 136 -17.15 -5.59 4.97
N HIS A 137 -16.54 -4.59 4.34
CA HIS A 137 -17.24 -3.40 3.91
C HIS A 137 -18.29 -3.71 2.85
N LEU A 138 -17.96 -4.55 1.88
CA LEU A 138 -18.90 -4.98 0.84
C LEU A 138 -20.10 -5.73 1.45
N TYR A 139 -19.84 -6.66 2.39
CA TYR A 139 -20.90 -7.38 3.10
C TYR A 139 -21.77 -6.44 3.94
N SER A 140 -21.15 -5.50 4.63
CA SER A 140 -21.86 -4.51 5.47
C SER A 140 -22.85 -3.65 4.67
N THR A 141 -22.55 -3.32 3.42
CA THR A 141 -23.47 -2.56 2.57
C THR A 141 -24.76 -3.31 2.30
N SER A 142 -24.69 -4.62 2.06
CA SER A 142 -25.84 -5.47 1.79
C SER A 142 -26.66 -5.80 3.05
N TYR A 143 -26.00 -5.82 4.22
CA TYR A 143 -26.67 -6.17 5.48
C TYR A 143 -27.43 -4.98 6.09
N MET A 144 -27.05 -3.75 5.76
CA MET A 144 -27.61 -2.52 6.33
C MET A 144 -28.73 -1.90 5.48
N GLU A 145 -29.16 -2.57 4.41
CA GLU A 145 -30.39 -2.23 3.68
C GLU A 145 -31.60 -2.76 4.45
#